data_520a61c4dbf0a33ea8964883507d441f
#
_entry.id   520a61c4dbf0a33ea8964883507d441f
#
_cell.length_a   1.000
_cell.length_b   1.000
_cell.length_c   1.000
_cell.angle_alpha   90.00
_cell.angle_beta   90.00
_cell.angle_gamma   90.00
#
_symmetry.space_group_name_H-M   'P 1'
#
loop_
_entity.id
_entity.type
_entity.pdbx_description
1 polymer ?
#
loop_
_entity_poly.entity_id
_entity_poly.type
_entity_poly.pdbx_seq_one_letter_code
_entity_poly.pdbx_strand_id
1 'polypeptide(L)'
;MTEFDKVIPPGGVGKVTASLDTSHYKGPITKSVQVTTGDPGARPVVLLLKAEIVTVIDVAPSNTPVLRTTAGEPKPTELTVSAADGKAFDILAVQADPSVRVAVRPDPPPPAARHPAPRAHGRPVAAGSSRYVVTITPTPKAPVGSSIANVILSTNQPKEETVTIRAVLSVTGPVQVVPQRLEVQPGPEAPVLHVKISKPRGGTLKILSVASSDPEFKASTTAIAKGREYDLAVRYTGKPGRGPVNSRITVKTDEPQQRTIVIPLTGRL
;
A
#
# COMPACT_ATOMS: atom_id res chain seq x y z
N MET A 1 15.39 7.86 14.91
CA MET A 1 16.80 7.47 15.07
C MET A 1 17.21 7.88 16.48
N THR A 2 18.01 7.07 17.16
CA THR A 2 18.45 7.37 18.55
C THR A 2 19.97 7.25 18.59
N GLU A 3 20.63 8.27 19.11
CA GLU A 3 22.07 8.34 19.34
C GLU A 3 22.32 8.49 20.84
N PHE A 4 23.35 7.87 21.36
CA PHE A 4 23.68 7.92 22.80
C PHE A 4 25.16 7.73 23.08
N ASP A 5 25.62 8.25 24.22
CA ASP A 5 26.96 8.05 24.69
C ASP A 5 27.14 6.61 25.21
N LYS A 6 28.06 5.87 24.60
CA LYS A 6 28.28 4.45 24.93
C LYS A 6 29.01 4.24 26.25
N VAL A 7 29.81 5.20 26.67
CA VAL A 7 30.59 5.14 27.90
C VAL A 7 30.43 6.45 28.64
N ILE A 8 30.00 6.37 29.90
CA ILE A 8 29.89 7.51 30.82
C ILE A 8 30.88 7.25 31.97
N PRO A 9 31.86 8.12 32.16
CA PRO A 9 32.83 7.96 33.28
C PRO A 9 32.13 8.16 34.64
N PRO A 10 32.69 7.63 35.71
CA PRO A 10 32.16 7.83 37.07
C PRO A 10 31.93 9.30 37.38
N GLY A 11 30.72 9.67 37.83
CA GLY A 11 30.33 11.06 38.10
C GLY A 11 30.02 11.89 36.83
N GLY A 12 30.14 11.31 35.63
CA GLY A 12 29.83 11.96 34.35
C GLY A 12 28.34 11.97 34.00
N VAL A 13 28.01 12.77 32.99
CA VAL A 13 26.65 12.88 32.44
C VAL A 13 26.67 12.31 31.03
N GLY A 14 25.75 11.39 30.74
CA GLY A 14 25.53 10.85 29.40
C GLY A 14 24.43 11.57 28.66
N LYS A 15 24.54 11.66 27.33
CA LYS A 15 23.53 12.29 26.45
C LYS A 15 22.85 11.23 25.59
N VAL A 16 21.51 11.32 25.52
CA VAL A 16 20.69 10.55 24.58
C VAL A 16 19.98 11.53 23.65
N THR A 17 20.19 11.41 22.36
CA THR A 17 19.52 12.21 21.32
C THR A 17 18.52 11.33 20.58
N ALA A 18 17.26 11.72 20.58
CA ALA A 18 16.22 11.03 19.83
C ALA A 18 15.64 11.96 18.76
N SER A 19 15.64 11.50 17.50
CA SER A 19 15.01 12.20 16.38
C SER A 19 13.72 11.48 16.01
N LEU A 20 12.64 12.25 15.91
CA LEU A 20 11.32 11.78 15.52
C LEU A 20 10.92 12.41 14.20
N ASP A 21 10.66 11.58 13.19
CA ASP A 21 9.98 12.03 11.97
C ASP A 21 8.49 12.23 12.28
N THR A 22 8.04 13.47 12.14
CA THR A 22 6.65 13.88 12.44
C THR A 22 5.76 13.95 11.21
N SER A 23 6.28 13.65 10.01
CA SER A 23 5.58 13.79 8.71
C SER A 23 4.24 13.05 8.62
N HIS A 24 4.04 12.04 9.48
CA HIS A 24 2.86 11.17 9.49
C HIS A 24 2.04 11.25 10.77
N TYR A 25 2.38 12.21 11.64
CA TYR A 25 1.70 12.40 12.92
C TYR A 25 0.92 13.72 12.93
N LYS A 26 -0.17 13.72 13.68
CA LYS A 26 -1.01 14.88 13.92
C LYS A 26 -1.51 14.87 15.37
N GLY A 27 -1.56 16.05 16.00
CA GLY A 27 -2.00 16.19 17.37
C GLY A 27 -0.98 15.69 18.40
N PRO A 28 -1.41 15.39 19.63
CA PRO A 28 -0.55 14.98 20.71
C PRO A 28 0.02 13.57 20.46
N ILE A 29 1.33 13.43 20.57
CA ILE A 29 2.02 12.16 20.47
C ILE A 29 2.90 11.93 21.70
N THR A 30 3.06 10.67 22.07
CA THR A 30 3.98 10.23 23.12
C THR A 30 4.79 9.07 22.57
N LYS A 31 6.10 9.18 22.61
CA LYS A 31 7.06 8.09 22.26
C LYS A 31 7.93 7.81 23.45
N SER A 32 8.41 6.58 23.58
CA SER A 32 9.30 6.16 24.65
C SER A 32 10.63 5.69 24.11
N VAL A 33 11.70 6.02 24.81
CA VAL A 33 13.04 5.49 24.63
C VAL A 33 13.42 4.77 25.91
N GLN A 34 13.69 3.46 25.82
CA GLN A 34 14.17 2.69 26.93
C GLN A 34 15.69 2.72 26.95
N VAL A 35 16.25 3.18 28.06
CA VAL A 35 17.70 3.22 28.30
C VAL A 35 18.07 2.07 29.23
N THR A 36 18.95 1.20 28.78
CA THR A 36 19.52 0.09 29.55
C THR A 36 21.02 0.35 29.72
N THR A 37 21.51 0.23 30.93
CA THR A 37 22.95 0.38 31.26
C THR A 37 23.61 -0.99 31.39
N GLY A 38 24.96 -1.02 31.38
CA GLY A 38 25.74 -2.25 31.62
C GLY A 38 25.78 -2.67 33.09
N ASP A 39 25.17 -1.93 34.01
CA ASP A 39 25.10 -2.29 35.43
C ASP A 39 24.03 -3.37 35.64
N PRO A 40 24.37 -4.59 36.11
CA PRO A 40 23.43 -5.69 36.33
C PRO A 40 22.36 -5.37 37.39
N GLY A 41 22.59 -4.39 38.27
CA GLY A 41 21.67 -3.98 39.31
C GLY A 41 20.73 -2.81 38.89
N ALA A 42 21.02 -2.16 37.77
CA ALA A 42 20.25 -1.01 37.33
C ALA A 42 18.94 -1.43 36.58
N ARG A 43 17.85 -0.83 36.98
CA ARG A 43 16.57 -0.98 36.24
C ARG A 43 16.59 -0.12 34.98
N PRO A 44 16.01 -0.61 33.84
CA PRO A 44 15.85 0.21 32.65
C PRO A 44 15.10 1.51 32.96
N VAL A 45 15.61 2.63 32.44
CA VAL A 45 14.96 3.94 32.54
C VAL A 45 14.17 4.20 31.26
N VAL A 46 12.90 4.57 31.41
CA VAL A 46 12.04 4.93 30.27
C VAL A 46 11.95 6.45 30.19
N LEU A 47 12.48 7.01 29.10
CA LEU A 47 12.37 8.42 28.76
C LEU A 47 11.13 8.62 27.87
N LEU A 48 10.25 9.55 28.22
CA LEU A 48 9.06 9.86 27.43
C LEU A 48 9.26 11.16 26.67
N LEU A 49 9.16 11.08 25.35
CA LEU A 49 9.11 12.23 24.45
C LEU A 49 7.63 12.55 24.17
N LYS A 50 7.16 13.71 24.64
CA LYS A 50 5.82 14.21 24.36
C LYS A 50 5.93 15.40 23.43
N ALA A 51 5.13 15.42 22.37
CA ALA A 51 5.04 16.54 21.42
C ALA A 51 3.61 16.71 20.94
N GLU A 52 3.24 17.94 20.61
CA GLU A 52 2.01 18.26 19.90
C GLU A 52 2.37 18.65 18.47
N ILE A 53 1.88 17.86 17.50
CA ILE A 53 2.15 18.09 16.08
C ILE A 53 1.03 18.96 15.53
N VAL A 54 1.37 20.18 15.17
CA VAL A 54 0.46 21.14 14.55
C VAL A 54 0.73 21.13 13.06
N THR A 55 -0.23 20.64 12.26
CA THR A 55 -0.21 20.72 10.82
C THR A 55 -0.66 22.10 10.36
N VAL A 56 -0.01 22.65 9.34
CA VAL A 56 -0.43 23.90 8.68
C VAL A 56 -1.46 23.58 7.59
N ILE A 57 -1.30 22.44 6.94
CA ILE A 57 -2.22 21.94 5.92
C ILE A 57 -2.82 20.62 6.43
N ASP A 58 -4.13 20.55 6.40
CA ASP A 58 -4.89 19.38 6.80
C ASP A 58 -5.38 18.60 5.60
N VAL A 59 -5.33 17.26 5.69
CA VAL A 59 -5.86 16.34 4.68
C VAL A 59 -6.98 15.52 5.28
N ALA A 60 -8.19 15.74 4.81
CA ALA A 60 -9.38 15.05 5.28
C ALA A 60 -9.96 14.11 4.20
N PRO A 61 -10.51 12.95 4.57
CA PRO A 61 -10.63 12.42 5.93
C PRO A 61 -9.33 11.86 6.49
N SER A 62 -8.29 11.62 5.67
CA SER A 62 -7.00 11.07 6.08
C SER A 62 -5.96 11.30 4.99
N ASN A 63 -4.70 11.48 5.38
CA ASN A 63 -3.55 11.46 4.46
C ASN A 63 -3.12 10.04 4.03
N THR A 64 -3.80 9.01 4.55
CA THR A 64 -3.62 7.60 4.15
C THR A 64 -4.94 6.99 3.68
N PRO A 65 -5.54 7.49 2.57
CA PRO A 65 -6.81 6.97 2.08
C PRO A 65 -6.67 5.54 1.55
N VAL A 66 -7.73 4.75 1.71
CA VAL A 66 -7.82 3.40 1.12
C VAL A 66 -8.67 3.45 -0.14
N LEU A 67 -8.05 3.21 -1.30
CA LEU A 67 -8.69 3.17 -2.59
C LEU A 67 -9.00 1.71 -2.96
N ARG A 68 -10.29 1.35 -2.92
CA ARG A 68 -10.75 0.01 -3.30
C ARG A 68 -11.36 0.06 -4.70
N THR A 69 -10.81 -0.73 -5.61
CA THR A 69 -11.25 -0.77 -7.00
C THR A 69 -11.11 -2.16 -7.60
N THR A 70 -11.80 -2.40 -8.71
CA THR A 70 -11.57 -3.57 -9.56
C THR A 70 -10.67 -3.15 -10.71
N ALA A 71 -9.73 -4.00 -11.10
CA ALA A 71 -8.88 -3.76 -12.25
C ALA A 71 -9.74 -3.55 -13.51
N GLY A 72 -9.49 -2.45 -14.22
CA GLY A 72 -10.32 -2.01 -15.37
C GLY A 72 -11.53 -1.16 -15.01
N GLU A 73 -11.90 -1.02 -13.74
CA GLU A 73 -13.03 -0.19 -13.29
C GLU A 73 -12.52 0.82 -12.22
N PRO A 74 -11.74 1.83 -12.60
CA PRO A 74 -11.15 2.76 -11.64
C PRO A 74 -12.23 3.58 -10.94
N LYS A 75 -12.20 3.59 -9.61
CA LYS A 75 -13.06 4.44 -8.79
C LYS A 75 -12.25 5.60 -8.23
N PRO A 76 -12.62 6.85 -8.51
CA PRO A 76 -11.97 8.01 -7.92
C PRO A 76 -12.28 8.11 -6.43
N THR A 77 -11.32 8.62 -5.67
CA THR A 77 -11.48 8.97 -4.26
C THR A 77 -11.13 10.43 -4.10
N GLU A 78 -12.00 11.20 -3.47
CA GLU A 78 -11.80 12.61 -3.22
C GLU A 78 -11.32 12.83 -1.78
N LEU A 79 -10.35 13.72 -1.65
CA LEU A 79 -9.80 14.21 -0.40
C LEU A 79 -9.90 15.72 -0.39
N THR A 80 -10.05 16.30 0.79
CA THR A 80 -9.96 17.73 0.98
C THR A 80 -8.61 18.08 1.58
N VAL A 81 -7.91 19.01 0.95
CA VAL A 81 -6.65 19.58 1.43
C VAL A 81 -6.93 21.04 1.78
N SER A 82 -6.76 21.44 3.05
CA SER A 82 -7.13 22.78 3.52
C SER A 82 -6.09 23.34 4.48
N ALA A 83 -5.91 24.68 4.44
CA ALA A 83 -5.10 25.36 5.41
C ALA A 83 -5.82 25.37 6.78
N ALA A 84 -5.10 25.01 7.84
CA ALA A 84 -5.65 24.96 9.21
C ALA A 84 -6.02 26.36 9.73
N ASP A 85 -5.33 27.40 9.25
CA ASP A 85 -5.59 28.80 9.61
C ASP A 85 -6.62 29.50 8.67
N GLY A 86 -7.17 28.76 7.70
CA GLY A 86 -8.16 29.23 6.73
C GLY A 86 -7.61 30.20 5.67
N LYS A 87 -6.29 30.49 5.66
CA LYS A 87 -5.69 31.36 4.66
C LYS A 87 -5.51 30.65 3.32
N ALA A 88 -5.56 31.43 2.25
CA ALA A 88 -5.30 30.93 0.92
C ALA A 88 -3.83 30.50 0.77
N PHE A 89 -3.61 29.42 0.03
CA PHE A 89 -2.30 28.93 -0.35
C PHE A 89 -2.33 28.42 -1.79
N ASP A 90 -1.17 28.06 -2.35
CA ASP A 90 -1.07 27.53 -3.70
C ASP A 90 -0.50 26.12 -3.69
N ILE A 91 -1.02 25.27 -4.57
CA ILE A 91 -0.42 23.97 -4.90
C ILE A 91 0.42 24.18 -6.16
N LEU A 92 1.75 24.17 -5.99
CA LEU A 92 2.73 24.50 -7.02
C LEU A 92 2.96 23.33 -7.97
N ALA A 93 3.05 22.12 -7.42
CA ALA A 93 3.28 20.90 -8.19
C ALA A 93 2.59 19.70 -7.56
N VAL A 94 2.33 18.70 -8.40
CA VAL A 94 1.81 17.39 -7.98
C VAL A 94 2.71 16.32 -8.58
N GLN A 95 3.31 15.50 -7.72
CA GLN A 95 4.03 14.29 -8.10
C GLN A 95 3.24 13.10 -7.61
N ALA A 96 3.06 12.11 -8.46
CA ALA A 96 2.29 10.91 -8.11
C ALA A 96 2.93 9.66 -8.69
N ASP A 97 2.79 8.56 -7.96
CA ASP A 97 3.14 7.23 -8.46
C ASP A 97 2.37 6.92 -9.76
N PRO A 98 2.97 6.24 -10.76
CA PRO A 98 2.30 5.87 -12.00
C PRO A 98 1.05 5.01 -11.85
N SER A 99 0.87 4.36 -10.70
CA SER A 99 -0.32 3.56 -10.37
C SER A 99 -1.57 4.41 -10.08
N VAL A 100 -1.43 5.73 -9.92
CA VAL A 100 -2.53 6.66 -9.68
C VAL A 100 -2.44 7.88 -10.59
N ARG A 101 -3.60 8.45 -10.89
CA ARG A 101 -3.75 9.77 -11.50
C ARG A 101 -4.33 10.72 -10.45
N VAL A 102 -3.82 11.93 -10.40
CA VAL A 102 -4.26 12.95 -9.44
C VAL A 102 -4.78 14.17 -10.19
N ALA A 103 -5.93 14.66 -9.77
CA ALA A 103 -6.48 15.94 -10.19
C ALA A 103 -6.70 16.83 -8.96
N VAL A 104 -6.40 18.10 -9.07
CA VAL A 104 -6.55 19.09 -8.00
C VAL A 104 -7.43 20.22 -8.50
N ARG A 105 -8.43 20.59 -7.72
CA ARG A 105 -9.29 21.76 -7.99
C ARG A 105 -9.52 22.57 -6.73
N PRO A 106 -9.63 23.90 -6.81
CA PRO A 106 -10.05 24.75 -5.69
C PRO A 106 -11.47 24.39 -5.22
N ASP A 107 -11.75 24.61 -3.94
CA ASP A 107 -13.06 24.44 -3.34
C ASP A 107 -13.39 25.64 -2.42
N PRO A 108 -14.40 26.46 -2.69
CA PRO A 108 -15.28 26.37 -3.88
C PRO A 108 -14.53 26.64 -5.18
N PRO A 109 -15.02 26.13 -6.32
CA PRO A 109 -14.41 26.44 -7.61
C PRO A 109 -14.42 27.96 -7.83
N PRO A 110 -13.35 28.54 -8.44
CA PRO A 110 -13.35 29.96 -8.77
C PRO A 110 -14.53 30.29 -9.70
N PRO A 111 -15.11 31.50 -9.60
CA PRO A 111 -16.15 31.91 -10.52
C PRO A 111 -15.66 31.73 -11.96
N ALA A 112 -16.50 31.15 -12.82
CA ALA A 112 -16.16 30.78 -14.18
C ALA A 112 -15.52 31.95 -14.91
N ALA A 113 -14.22 31.86 -15.18
CA ALA A 113 -13.51 32.86 -15.99
C ALA A 113 -14.05 32.75 -17.43
N ARG A 114 -14.51 33.85 -17.98
CA ARG A 114 -15.09 33.95 -19.33
C ARG A 114 -14.10 33.59 -20.45
N HIS A 115 -12.79 33.49 -20.15
CA HIS A 115 -11.77 33.03 -21.10
C HIS A 115 -10.68 32.22 -20.35
N PRO A 116 -10.30 31.03 -20.85
CA PRO A 116 -9.13 30.34 -20.32
C PRO A 116 -7.86 31.15 -20.67
N ALA A 117 -7.18 31.65 -19.66
CA ALA A 117 -5.88 32.27 -19.86
C ALA A 117 -4.85 31.23 -20.34
N PRO A 118 -3.93 31.60 -21.27
CA PRO A 118 -2.89 30.69 -21.74
C PRO A 118 -2.02 30.23 -20.59
N ARG A 119 -1.69 28.91 -20.58
CA ARG A 119 -0.83 28.30 -19.58
C ARG A 119 0.58 28.84 -19.71
N ALA A 120 0.97 29.79 -18.85
CA ALA A 120 2.34 30.25 -18.74
C ALA A 120 3.20 29.25 -17.95
N HIS A 121 4.45 29.05 -18.38
CA HIS A 121 5.44 28.26 -17.63
C HIS A 121 5.61 28.84 -16.20
N GLY A 122 5.54 28.05 -15.16
CA GLY A 122 5.72 28.47 -13.78
C GLY A 122 4.43 28.82 -13.01
N ARG A 123 3.25 28.59 -13.59
CA ARG A 123 1.98 28.79 -12.90
C ARG A 123 1.67 27.64 -11.94
N PRO A 124 1.12 27.91 -10.72
CA PRO A 124 0.67 26.86 -9.80
C PRO A 124 -0.33 25.92 -10.48
N VAL A 125 -0.33 24.65 -10.06
CA VAL A 125 -1.33 23.65 -10.50
C VAL A 125 -2.72 24.08 -10.05
N ALA A 126 -2.82 24.63 -8.81
CA ALA A 126 -4.02 25.26 -8.29
C ALA A 126 -3.61 26.36 -7.30
N ALA A 127 -4.28 27.50 -7.34
CA ALA A 127 -3.88 28.69 -6.60
C ALA A 127 -5.04 29.45 -5.97
N GLY A 128 -4.75 30.22 -4.92
CA GLY A 128 -5.63 31.25 -4.34
C GLY A 128 -6.81 30.69 -3.55
N SER A 129 -6.76 29.47 -3.04
CA SER A 129 -7.82 28.90 -2.21
C SER A 129 -7.27 28.43 -0.87
N SER A 130 -8.10 28.52 0.18
CA SER A 130 -7.80 27.92 1.49
C SER A 130 -8.15 26.43 1.55
N ARG A 131 -8.82 25.92 0.50
CA ARG A 131 -9.27 24.53 0.40
C ARG A 131 -9.18 24.03 -1.05
N TYR A 132 -8.73 22.81 -1.20
CA TYR A 132 -8.67 22.10 -2.48
C TYR A 132 -9.30 20.71 -2.36
N VAL A 133 -9.95 20.28 -3.45
CA VAL A 133 -10.34 18.87 -3.61
C VAL A 133 -9.27 18.19 -4.45
N VAL A 134 -8.70 17.14 -3.89
CA VAL A 134 -7.71 16.27 -4.54
C VAL A 134 -8.40 14.96 -4.86
N THR A 135 -8.55 14.67 -6.14
CA THR A 135 -9.16 13.44 -6.64
C THR A 135 -8.05 12.47 -7.05
N ILE A 136 -7.98 11.33 -6.39
CA ILE A 136 -7.01 10.27 -6.70
C ILE A 136 -7.75 9.12 -7.37
N THR A 137 -7.31 8.75 -8.57
CA THR A 137 -7.91 7.68 -9.38
C THR A 137 -6.86 6.63 -9.72
N PRO A 138 -7.05 5.36 -9.37
CA PRO A 138 -6.16 4.28 -9.79
C PRO A 138 -6.06 4.20 -11.32
N THR A 139 -4.86 3.95 -11.83
CA THR A 139 -4.61 3.77 -13.27
C THR A 139 -4.58 2.27 -13.62
N PRO A 140 -4.61 1.91 -14.91
CA PRO A 140 -4.39 0.52 -15.33
C PRO A 140 -3.01 -0.05 -14.96
N LYS A 141 -2.06 0.79 -14.53
CA LYS A 141 -0.74 0.39 -14.03
C LYS A 141 -0.77 -0.01 -12.54
N ALA A 142 -1.88 0.22 -11.84
CA ALA A 142 -2.04 -0.21 -10.46
C ALA A 142 -2.00 -1.75 -10.39
N PRO A 143 -1.09 -2.35 -9.62
CA PRO A 143 -0.97 -3.80 -9.54
C PRO A 143 -2.19 -4.40 -8.83
N VAL A 144 -2.61 -5.57 -9.26
CA VAL A 144 -3.63 -6.35 -8.54
C VAL A 144 -3.09 -6.76 -7.17
N GLY A 145 -3.93 -6.64 -6.15
CA GLY A 145 -3.57 -6.85 -4.75
C GLY A 145 -3.50 -5.55 -3.96
N SER A 146 -2.71 -5.55 -2.90
CA SER A 146 -2.50 -4.39 -2.04
C SER A 146 -1.15 -3.74 -2.36
N SER A 147 -1.16 -2.42 -2.58
CA SER A 147 0.05 -1.63 -2.80
C SER A 147 -0.12 -0.22 -2.23
N ILE A 148 0.97 0.54 -2.15
CA ILE A 148 0.96 1.92 -1.68
C ILE A 148 1.39 2.81 -2.84
N ALA A 149 0.63 3.88 -3.10
CA ALA A 149 0.98 4.93 -4.03
C ALA A 149 1.21 6.23 -3.26
N ASN A 150 2.36 6.86 -3.47
CA ASN A 150 2.64 8.16 -2.88
C ASN A 150 2.19 9.28 -3.83
N VAL A 151 1.53 10.28 -3.25
CA VAL A 151 1.17 11.53 -3.90
C VAL A 151 1.79 12.66 -3.09
N ILE A 152 2.59 13.48 -3.73
CA ILE A 152 3.31 14.60 -3.12
C ILE A 152 2.77 15.88 -3.73
N LEU A 153 2.22 16.75 -2.89
CA LEU A 153 1.77 18.08 -3.25
C LEU A 153 2.83 19.08 -2.77
N SER A 154 3.43 19.86 -3.67
CA SER A 154 4.29 20.97 -3.28
C SER A 154 3.44 22.22 -3.11
N THR A 155 3.67 22.96 -2.03
CA THR A 155 2.89 24.16 -1.67
C THR A 155 3.79 25.37 -1.47
N ASN A 156 3.18 26.57 -1.39
CA ASN A 156 3.87 27.81 -1.05
C ASN A 156 3.84 28.11 0.46
N GLN A 157 3.44 27.14 1.31
CA GLN A 157 3.43 27.32 2.76
C GLN A 157 4.83 27.10 3.36
N PRO A 158 5.49 28.11 3.96
CA PRO A 158 6.89 28.00 4.38
C PRO A 158 7.13 26.97 5.50
N LYS A 159 6.09 26.61 6.24
CA LYS A 159 6.18 25.61 7.31
C LYS A 159 5.78 24.21 6.86
N GLU A 160 5.20 24.07 5.68
CA GLU A 160 4.73 22.80 5.14
C GLU A 160 4.77 22.87 3.59
N GLU A 161 5.98 22.98 3.04
CA GLU A 161 6.22 23.06 1.59
C GLU A 161 5.81 21.79 0.85
N THR A 162 5.66 20.69 1.58
CA THR A 162 5.33 19.38 1.00
C THR A 162 4.28 18.65 1.83
N VAL A 163 3.18 18.31 1.18
CA VAL A 163 2.12 17.46 1.75
C VAL A 163 2.17 16.10 1.10
N THR A 164 2.38 15.04 1.89
CA THR A 164 2.44 13.67 1.40
C THR A 164 1.15 12.92 1.73
N ILE A 165 0.54 12.35 0.67
CA ILE A 165 -0.62 11.45 0.78
C ILE A 165 -0.16 10.04 0.39
N ARG A 166 -0.33 9.09 1.30
CA ARG A 166 0.03 7.68 1.09
C ARG A 166 -1.23 6.87 0.80
N ALA A 167 -1.62 6.82 -0.46
CA ALA A 167 -2.80 6.10 -0.89
C ALA A 167 -2.56 4.57 -0.84
N VAL A 168 -3.34 3.87 -0.03
CA VAL A 168 -3.35 2.40 0.00
C VAL A 168 -4.29 1.91 -1.09
N LEU A 169 -3.73 1.31 -2.14
CA LEU A 169 -4.50 0.72 -3.22
C LEU A 169 -4.87 -0.73 -2.85
N SER A 170 -6.15 -1.06 -2.99
CA SER A 170 -6.66 -2.42 -2.90
C SER A 170 -7.37 -2.75 -4.21
N VAL A 171 -6.63 -3.33 -5.15
CA VAL A 171 -7.10 -3.63 -6.50
C VAL A 171 -7.51 -5.10 -6.59
N THR A 172 -8.82 -5.34 -6.76
CA THR A 172 -9.33 -6.68 -7.01
C THR A 172 -9.11 -7.04 -8.48
N GLY A 173 -8.47 -8.17 -8.74
CA GLY A 173 -8.26 -8.66 -10.10
C GLY A 173 -9.56 -9.17 -10.73
N PRO A 174 -9.63 -9.19 -12.09
CA PRO A 174 -10.77 -9.74 -12.81
C PRO A 174 -10.89 -11.27 -12.68
N VAL A 175 -9.80 -11.94 -12.30
CA VAL A 175 -9.76 -13.39 -12.07
C VAL A 175 -9.81 -13.65 -10.57
N GLN A 176 -10.80 -14.41 -10.14
CA GLN A 176 -10.96 -14.84 -8.76
C GLN A 176 -10.33 -16.21 -8.56
N VAL A 177 -9.69 -16.40 -7.42
CA VAL A 177 -9.01 -17.63 -7.02
C VAL A 177 -9.49 -18.02 -5.62
N VAL A 178 -10.06 -19.19 -5.48
CA VAL A 178 -10.63 -19.67 -4.20
C VAL A 178 -10.22 -21.13 -3.98
N PRO A 179 -9.51 -21.44 -2.90
CA PRO A 179 -8.91 -20.55 -1.92
C PRO A 179 -7.69 -19.78 -2.49
N GLN A 180 -7.35 -18.64 -1.89
CA GLN A 180 -6.19 -17.83 -2.30
C GLN A 180 -4.85 -18.38 -1.80
N ARG A 181 -4.88 -19.37 -0.92
CA ARG A 181 -3.75 -20.09 -0.34
C ARG A 181 -4.10 -21.57 -0.25
N LEU A 182 -3.13 -22.41 -0.49
CA LEU A 182 -3.21 -23.84 -0.27
C LEU A 182 -2.49 -24.20 1.03
N GLU A 183 -3.09 -25.08 1.81
CA GLU A 183 -2.50 -25.58 3.03
C GLU A 183 -2.46 -27.12 2.98
N VAL A 184 -1.26 -27.66 3.14
CA VAL A 184 -1.02 -29.10 3.20
C VAL A 184 -0.99 -29.54 4.64
N GLN A 185 -1.71 -30.62 4.95
CA GLN A 185 -1.70 -31.23 6.26
C GLN A 185 -1.17 -32.66 6.18
N PRO A 186 -0.50 -33.15 7.23
CA PRO A 186 -0.07 -34.53 7.31
C PRO A 186 -1.28 -35.49 7.20
N GLY A 187 -1.14 -36.52 6.40
CA GLY A 187 -2.19 -37.53 6.22
C GLY A 187 -1.62 -38.83 5.69
N PRO A 188 -2.39 -39.93 5.76
CA PRO A 188 -1.97 -41.25 5.29
C PRO A 188 -1.87 -41.34 3.75
N GLU A 189 -2.57 -40.46 3.05
CA GLU A 189 -2.57 -40.39 1.58
C GLU A 189 -1.95 -39.10 1.06
N ALA A 190 -1.41 -39.13 -0.15
CA ALA A 190 -0.88 -37.97 -0.83
C ALA A 190 -2.01 -36.95 -1.10
N PRO A 191 -1.94 -35.75 -0.53
CA PRO A 191 -3.03 -34.77 -0.65
C PRO A 191 -3.19 -34.30 -2.10
N VAL A 192 -4.46 -34.17 -2.51
CA VAL A 192 -4.83 -33.43 -3.73
C VAL A 192 -5.59 -32.19 -3.27
N LEU A 193 -5.03 -31.03 -3.60
CA LEU A 193 -5.62 -29.74 -3.23
C LEU A 193 -6.26 -29.12 -4.48
N HIS A 194 -7.45 -28.55 -4.29
CA HIS A 194 -8.23 -27.96 -5.37
C HIS A 194 -8.34 -26.46 -5.21
N VAL A 195 -8.20 -25.73 -6.30
CA VAL A 195 -8.39 -24.28 -6.39
C VAL A 195 -9.29 -23.97 -7.55
N LYS A 196 -10.39 -23.30 -7.27
CA LYS A 196 -11.28 -22.76 -8.28
C LYS A 196 -10.72 -21.44 -8.81
N ILE A 197 -10.51 -21.36 -10.12
CA ILE A 197 -10.09 -20.15 -10.83
C ILE A 197 -11.23 -19.73 -11.72
N SER A 198 -11.75 -18.50 -11.55
CA SER A 198 -12.92 -18.06 -12.30
C SER A 198 -12.81 -16.58 -12.71
N LYS A 199 -13.45 -16.23 -13.83
CA LYS A 199 -13.67 -14.85 -14.28
C LYS A 199 -15.18 -14.59 -14.32
N PRO A 200 -15.77 -14.07 -13.23
CA PRO A 200 -17.22 -13.93 -13.11
C PRO A 200 -17.80 -12.83 -13.99
N ARG A 201 -16.97 -11.82 -14.38
CA ARG A 201 -17.40 -10.67 -15.17
C ARG A 201 -16.53 -10.48 -16.41
N GLY A 202 -17.16 -10.12 -17.51
CA GLY A 202 -16.51 -9.68 -18.76
C GLY A 202 -15.60 -10.70 -19.43
N GLY A 203 -15.82 -11.00 -20.70
CA GLY A 203 -14.92 -11.77 -21.56
C GLY A 203 -14.66 -13.23 -21.16
N THR A 204 -13.67 -13.82 -21.82
CA THR A 204 -13.20 -15.19 -21.58
C THR A 204 -11.88 -15.18 -20.80
N LEU A 205 -11.57 -16.29 -20.16
CA LEU A 205 -10.30 -16.58 -19.49
C LEU A 205 -9.69 -17.83 -20.12
N LYS A 206 -8.39 -17.77 -20.41
CA LYS A 206 -7.59 -18.95 -20.77
C LYS A 206 -6.43 -19.09 -19.80
N ILE A 207 -6.23 -20.29 -19.29
CA ILE A 207 -5.03 -20.63 -18.54
C ILE A 207 -3.98 -21.07 -19.55
N LEU A 208 -2.87 -20.35 -19.60
CA LEU A 208 -1.78 -20.58 -20.56
C LEU A 208 -0.79 -21.61 -20.06
N SER A 209 -0.46 -21.57 -18.77
CA SER A 209 0.42 -22.55 -18.13
C SER A 209 0.24 -22.55 -16.62
N VAL A 210 0.61 -23.68 -16.01
CA VAL A 210 0.68 -23.84 -14.56
C VAL A 210 2.01 -24.46 -14.21
N ALA A 211 2.67 -23.92 -13.19
CA ALA A 211 3.93 -24.42 -12.69
C ALA A 211 3.97 -24.39 -11.17
N SER A 212 4.58 -25.39 -10.55
CA SER A 212 4.95 -25.40 -9.15
C SER A 212 6.41 -24.99 -8.97
N SER A 213 6.74 -24.24 -7.93
CA SER A 213 8.13 -23.98 -7.56
C SER A 213 8.82 -25.19 -6.93
N ASP A 214 8.04 -26.18 -6.53
CA ASP A 214 8.49 -27.43 -5.95
C ASP A 214 8.12 -28.59 -6.87
N PRO A 215 9.09 -29.36 -7.39
CA PRO A 215 8.87 -30.42 -8.38
C PRO A 215 8.03 -31.59 -7.85
N GLU A 216 7.94 -31.77 -6.53
CA GLU A 216 7.12 -32.82 -5.92
C GLU A 216 5.62 -32.47 -5.89
N PHE A 217 5.26 -31.23 -6.18
CA PHE A 217 3.86 -30.82 -6.37
C PHE A 217 3.56 -30.70 -7.86
N LYS A 218 2.74 -31.60 -8.37
CA LYS A 218 2.24 -31.55 -9.75
C LYS A 218 0.92 -30.81 -9.81
N ALA A 219 0.86 -29.82 -10.67
CA ALA A 219 -0.32 -28.98 -10.87
C ALA A 219 -0.91 -29.19 -12.26
N SER A 220 -2.22 -29.38 -12.32
CA SER A 220 -2.97 -29.53 -13.56
C SER A 220 -4.27 -28.72 -13.51
N THR A 221 -4.78 -28.33 -14.67
CA THR A 221 -6.04 -27.57 -14.76
C THR A 221 -7.05 -28.29 -15.64
N THR A 222 -8.30 -28.30 -15.18
CA THR A 222 -9.45 -28.81 -15.91
C THR A 222 -10.50 -27.70 -16.05
N ALA A 223 -11.05 -27.51 -17.26
CA ALA A 223 -12.13 -26.54 -17.46
C ALA A 223 -13.43 -27.10 -16.89
N ILE A 224 -14.05 -26.38 -15.95
CA ILE A 224 -15.41 -26.65 -15.44
C ILE A 224 -16.42 -25.97 -16.36
N ALA A 225 -16.24 -24.66 -16.62
CA ALA A 225 -16.98 -23.91 -17.61
C ALA A 225 -15.99 -23.28 -18.59
N LYS A 226 -15.97 -23.76 -19.84
CA LYS A 226 -14.99 -23.36 -20.86
C LYS A 226 -14.94 -21.84 -21.00
N GLY A 227 -13.75 -21.28 -20.86
CA GLY A 227 -13.49 -19.86 -20.95
C GLY A 227 -13.95 -19.02 -19.75
N ARG A 228 -14.38 -19.63 -18.64
CA ARG A 228 -14.86 -18.88 -17.45
C ARG A 228 -14.40 -19.44 -16.11
N GLU A 229 -14.31 -20.78 -16.02
CA GLU A 229 -14.09 -21.46 -14.75
C GLU A 229 -13.23 -22.69 -14.94
N TYR A 230 -12.22 -22.81 -14.07
CA TYR A 230 -11.27 -23.91 -14.09
C TYR A 230 -11.07 -24.45 -12.66
N ASP A 231 -10.90 -25.75 -12.57
CA ASP A 231 -10.35 -26.42 -11.40
C ASP A 231 -8.85 -26.59 -11.57
N LEU A 232 -8.07 -26.11 -10.64
CA LEU A 232 -6.64 -26.34 -10.51
C LEU A 232 -6.43 -27.40 -9.44
N ALA A 233 -6.05 -28.61 -9.85
CA ALA A 233 -5.67 -29.68 -8.95
C ALA A 233 -4.16 -29.68 -8.72
N VAL A 234 -3.75 -29.64 -7.45
CA VAL A 234 -2.34 -29.71 -7.02
C VAL A 234 -2.17 -30.98 -6.22
N ARG A 235 -1.39 -31.94 -6.77
CA ARG A 235 -1.14 -33.26 -6.19
C ARG A 235 0.30 -33.33 -5.69
N TYR A 236 0.49 -33.80 -4.49
CA TYR A 236 1.80 -34.17 -3.96
C TYR A 236 2.22 -35.54 -4.51
N THR A 237 3.46 -35.67 -4.96
CA THR A 237 4.03 -36.90 -5.55
C THR A 237 5.31 -37.36 -4.83
N GLY A 238 5.71 -36.66 -3.78
CA GLY A 238 6.88 -36.98 -2.97
C GLY A 238 6.63 -38.03 -1.91
N LYS A 239 7.60 -38.23 -1.04
CA LYS A 239 7.51 -39.19 0.08
C LYS A 239 6.78 -38.56 1.27
N PRO A 240 5.95 -39.34 2.00
CA PRO A 240 5.37 -38.88 3.27
C PRO A 240 6.43 -38.47 4.30
N GLY A 241 6.10 -37.54 5.19
CA GLY A 241 6.98 -37.14 6.27
C GLY A 241 8.12 -36.17 5.88
N ARG A 242 8.00 -35.50 4.74
CA ARG A 242 8.98 -34.51 4.25
C ARG A 242 9.24 -33.35 5.23
N GLY A 243 8.24 -32.99 6.08
CA GLY A 243 8.33 -31.87 7.00
C GLY A 243 7.72 -30.57 6.46
N PRO A 244 8.26 -29.38 6.80
CA PRO A 244 7.66 -28.10 6.41
C PRO A 244 7.64 -27.89 4.89
N VAL A 245 6.51 -27.40 4.38
CA VAL A 245 6.30 -27.04 2.97
C VAL A 245 6.15 -25.52 2.89
N ASN A 246 6.96 -24.91 2.01
CA ASN A 246 6.84 -23.50 1.64
C ASN A 246 7.11 -23.38 0.14
N SER A 247 6.05 -23.41 -0.63
CA SER A 247 6.07 -23.44 -2.08
C SER A 247 5.04 -22.49 -2.66
N ARG A 248 4.98 -22.38 -3.97
CA ARG A 248 4.01 -21.57 -4.71
C ARG A 248 3.62 -22.22 -6.01
N ILE A 249 2.34 -22.09 -6.36
CA ILE A 249 1.82 -22.46 -7.67
C ILE A 249 1.66 -21.18 -8.48
N THR A 250 2.26 -21.14 -9.66
CA THR A 250 2.18 -20.02 -10.59
C THR A 250 1.27 -20.39 -11.75
N VAL A 251 0.22 -19.63 -11.95
CA VAL A 251 -0.74 -19.79 -13.05
C VAL A 251 -0.57 -18.60 -13.99
N LYS A 252 -0.31 -18.85 -15.27
CA LYS A 252 -0.30 -17.81 -16.32
C LYS A 252 -1.62 -17.80 -17.04
N THR A 253 -2.16 -16.61 -17.27
CA THR A 253 -3.44 -16.40 -17.94
C THR A 253 -3.28 -15.47 -19.15
N ASP A 254 -4.30 -15.42 -20.02
CA ASP A 254 -4.41 -14.45 -21.11
C ASP A 254 -5.01 -13.10 -20.65
N GLU A 255 -5.36 -12.97 -19.37
CA GLU A 255 -5.92 -11.73 -18.82
C GLU A 255 -4.86 -10.63 -18.73
N PRO A 256 -4.97 -9.53 -19.48
CA PRO A 256 -3.93 -8.49 -19.54
C PRO A 256 -3.60 -7.86 -18.18
N GLN A 257 -4.61 -7.74 -17.30
CA GLN A 257 -4.48 -7.11 -15.99
C GLN A 257 -4.07 -8.09 -14.89
N GLN A 258 -4.07 -9.41 -15.18
CA GLN A 258 -3.71 -10.44 -14.21
C GLN A 258 -3.04 -11.64 -14.92
N ARG A 259 -1.99 -11.36 -15.68
CA ARG A 259 -1.26 -12.37 -16.47
C ARG A 259 -0.61 -13.46 -15.63
N THR A 260 -0.31 -13.17 -14.38
CA THR A 260 0.34 -14.12 -13.47
C THR A 260 -0.39 -14.10 -12.14
N ILE A 261 -0.79 -15.28 -11.71
CA ILE A 261 -1.43 -15.52 -10.40
C ILE A 261 -0.47 -16.43 -9.63
N VAL A 262 -0.15 -16.03 -8.41
CA VAL A 262 0.70 -16.80 -7.51
C VAL A 262 -0.15 -17.26 -6.33
N ILE A 263 -0.23 -18.57 -6.12
CA ILE A 263 -0.98 -19.18 -5.03
C ILE A 263 0.05 -19.78 -4.06
N PRO A 264 0.19 -19.22 -2.86
CA PRO A 264 1.06 -19.80 -1.84
C PRO A 264 0.59 -21.20 -1.44
N LEU A 265 1.55 -22.10 -1.26
CA LEU A 265 1.34 -23.46 -0.78
C LEU A 265 2.23 -23.65 0.45
N THR A 266 1.60 -23.79 1.60
CA THR A 266 2.28 -23.91 2.90
C THR A 266 1.73 -25.08 3.69
N GLY A 267 2.43 -25.50 4.73
CA GLY A 267 1.97 -26.55 5.63
C GLY A 267 3.08 -27.51 6.03
N ARG A 268 2.69 -28.75 6.31
CA ARG A 268 3.62 -29.84 6.69
C ARG A 268 3.12 -31.16 6.12
N LEU A 269 4.08 -32.00 5.71
CA LEU A 269 3.84 -33.36 5.22
C LEU A 269 4.54 -34.38 6.08
#